data_ed0c7c9065c2f35f629b2415515b1c4a
#
_entry.id   ed0c7c9065c2f35f629b2415515b1c4a
#
_cell.length_a   1.000
_cell.length_b   1.000
_cell.length_c   1.000
_cell.angle_alpha   90.00
_cell.angle_beta   90.00
_cell.angle_gamma   90.00
#
_symmetry.space_group_name_H-M   'P 1'
#
loop_
_entity.id
_entity.type
_entity.pdbx_description
1 polymer ?
#
loop_
_entity_poly.entity_id
_entity_poly.type
_entity_poly.pdbx_seq_one_letter_code
_entity_poly.pdbx_strand_id
1 'polypeptide(L)'
;MARRALPALLALIAFIADLSGSHGVALGFVLAAIPAAFALALECYGDALEARCGGLRPLFAAGGLALLVLSAALRSPAVVGGVPRLSVTAVVLCLLLYAGALVGALLTPQRPSLARPEETEPERLAA
;
A
#
# COMPACT_ATOMS: atom_id res chain seq x y z
N MET A 1 -1.94 -0.76 -12.66
CA MET A 1 -2.08 0.56 -11.96
C MET A 1 -3.22 0.52 -10.93
N ALA A 2 -4.44 0.10 -11.28
CA ALA A 2 -5.59 0.12 -10.37
C ALA A 2 -5.41 -0.69 -9.06
N ARG A 3 -4.79 -1.87 -9.11
CA ARG A 3 -4.53 -2.70 -7.92
C ARG A 3 -3.67 -2.01 -6.86
N ARG A 4 -2.69 -1.23 -7.28
CA ARG A 4 -1.77 -0.53 -6.37
C ARG A 4 -2.42 0.67 -5.67
N ALA A 5 -3.46 1.25 -6.27
CA ALA A 5 -4.21 2.37 -5.69
C ALA A 5 -5.34 1.92 -4.75
N LEU A 6 -5.73 0.64 -4.79
CA LEU A 6 -6.88 0.11 -4.06
C LEU A 6 -6.82 0.35 -2.55
N PRO A 7 -5.73 0.08 -1.82
CA PRO A 7 -5.66 0.34 -0.39
C PRO A 7 -5.74 1.84 -0.06
N ALA A 8 -5.18 2.70 -0.90
CA ALA A 8 -5.27 4.15 -0.72
C ALA A 8 -6.70 4.66 -0.92
N LEU A 9 -7.42 4.14 -1.92
CA LEU A 9 -8.83 4.47 -2.17
C LEU A 9 -9.72 4.02 -1.02
N LEU A 10 -9.54 2.81 -0.51
CA LEU A 10 -10.30 2.30 0.63
C LEU A 10 -10.04 3.12 1.90
N ALA A 11 -8.78 3.50 2.15
CA ALA A 11 -8.42 4.37 3.26
C ALA A 11 -9.03 5.77 3.11
N LEU A 12 -9.08 6.32 1.89
CA LEU A 12 -9.71 7.61 1.61
C LEU A 12 -11.23 7.56 1.85
N ILE A 13 -11.90 6.51 1.40
CA ILE A 13 -13.34 6.30 1.63
C ILE A 13 -13.61 6.17 3.14
N ALA A 14 -12.78 5.41 3.85
CA ALA A 14 -12.87 5.29 5.30
C ALA A 14 -12.73 6.65 6.00
N PHE A 15 -11.82 7.48 5.55
CA PHE A 15 -11.62 8.83 6.08
C PHE A 15 -12.84 9.74 5.83
N ILE A 16 -13.40 9.70 4.62
CA ILE A 16 -14.62 10.47 4.28
C ILE A 16 -15.82 10.00 5.13
N ALA A 17 -15.98 8.67 5.29
CA ALA A 17 -17.02 8.09 6.13
C ALA A 17 -16.87 8.52 7.61
N ASP A 18 -15.65 8.65 8.07
CA ASP A 18 -15.34 9.12 9.43
C ASP A 18 -15.70 10.60 9.63
N LEU A 19 -15.42 11.44 8.65
CA LEU A 19 -15.82 12.85 8.64
C LEU A 19 -17.36 13.02 8.62
N SER A 20 -18.08 12.09 7.99
CA SER A 20 -19.54 12.07 7.96
C SER A 20 -20.19 11.52 9.24
N GLY A 21 -19.39 11.12 10.24
CA GLY A 21 -19.86 10.56 11.50
C GLY A 21 -20.26 9.07 11.42
N SER A 22 -20.07 8.42 10.27
CA SER A 22 -20.41 7.01 10.06
C SER A 22 -19.26 6.07 10.50
N HIS A 23 -18.93 6.08 11.79
CA HIS A 23 -17.76 5.37 12.33
C HIS A 23 -17.78 3.85 12.08
N GLY A 24 -18.96 3.21 12.07
CA GLY A 24 -19.09 1.78 11.76
C GLY A 24 -18.75 1.47 10.31
N VAL A 25 -19.19 2.31 9.38
CA VAL A 25 -18.86 2.19 7.95
C VAL A 25 -17.37 2.43 7.73
N ALA A 26 -16.79 3.44 8.37
CA ALA A 26 -15.37 3.74 8.32
C ALA A 26 -14.52 2.55 8.81
N LEU A 27 -14.93 1.89 9.89
CA LEU A 27 -14.27 0.69 10.39
C LEU A 27 -14.30 -0.45 9.36
N GLY A 28 -15.45 -0.68 8.71
CA GLY A 28 -15.57 -1.69 7.65
C GLY A 28 -14.61 -1.45 6.50
N PHE A 29 -14.47 -0.21 6.03
CA PHE A 29 -13.53 0.14 4.96
C PHE A 29 -12.07 0.03 5.39
N VAL A 30 -11.72 0.40 6.63
CA VAL A 30 -10.37 0.18 7.18
C VAL A 30 -10.04 -1.30 7.23
N LEU A 31 -10.96 -2.14 7.71
CA LEU A 31 -10.76 -3.60 7.74
C LEU A 31 -10.60 -4.19 6.33
N ALA A 32 -11.37 -3.70 5.35
CA ALA A 32 -11.22 -4.12 3.95
C ALA A 32 -9.90 -3.63 3.33
N ALA A 33 -9.36 -2.49 3.78
CA ALA A 33 -8.10 -1.97 3.30
C ALA A 33 -6.89 -2.79 3.78
N ILE A 34 -6.97 -3.47 4.93
CA ILE A 34 -5.87 -4.26 5.49
C ILE A 34 -5.40 -5.37 4.53
N PRO A 35 -6.25 -6.29 4.03
CA PRO A 35 -5.80 -7.33 3.10
C PRO A 35 -5.29 -6.74 1.78
N ALA A 36 -5.87 -5.65 1.29
CA ALA A 36 -5.39 -4.97 0.10
C ALA A 36 -3.99 -4.35 0.31
N ALA A 37 -3.76 -3.73 1.47
CA ALA A 37 -2.46 -3.18 1.84
C ALA A 37 -1.41 -4.28 2.07
N PHE A 38 -1.81 -5.41 2.62
CA PHE A 38 -0.94 -6.57 2.81
C PHE A 38 -0.49 -7.16 1.46
N ALA A 39 -1.42 -7.34 0.52
CA ALA A 39 -1.09 -7.79 -0.84
C ALA A 39 -0.12 -6.82 -1.53
N LEU A 40 -0.35 -5.50 -1.42
CA LEU A 40 0.55 -4.49 -1.95
C LEU A 40 1.95 -4.54 -1.30
N ALA A 41 2.01 -4.74 0.01
CA ALA A 41 3.28 -4.86 0.73
C ALA A 41 4.08 -6.08 0.26
N LEU A 42 3.42 -7.22 0.04
CA LEU A 42 4.04 -8.43 -0.51
C LEU A 42 4.55 -8.21 -1.94
N GLU A 43 3.76 -7.56 -2.81
CA GLU A 43 4.21 -7.21 -4.17
C GLU A 43 5.45 -6.30 -4.13
N CYS A 44 5.43 -5.25 -3.30
CA CYS A 44 6.58 -4.35 -3.17
C CYS A 44 7.82 -5.03 -2.60
N TYR A 45 7.63 -5.99 -1.70
CA TYR A 45 8.72 -6.77 -1.13
C TYR A 45 9.30 -7.74 -2.15
N GLY A 46 8.46 -8.42 -2.93
CA GLY A 46 8.87 -9.27 -4.04
C GLY A 46 9.70 -8.50 -5.08
N ASP A 47 9.19 -7.35 -5.53
CA ASP A 47 9.88 -6.46 -6.46
C ASP A 47 11.27 -6.01 -5.93
N ALA A 48 11.35 -5.74 -4.61
CA ALA A 48 12.61 -5.33 -3.99
C ALA A 48 13.64 -6.48 -3.92
N LEU A 49 13.19 -7.71 -3.70
CA LEU A 49 14.07 -8.88 -3.70
C LEU A 49 14.60 -9.20 -5.10
N GLU A 50 13.75 -9.11 -6.12
CA GLU A 50 14.13 -9.39 -7.51
C GLU A 50 15.05 -8.30 -8.09
N ALA A 51 14.76 -7.06 -7.83
CA ALA A 51 15.51 -5.92 -8.36
C ALA A 51 16.88 -5.72 -7.68
N ARG A 52 17.16 -6.42 -6.58
CA ARG A 52 18.33 -6.18 -5.71
C ARG A 52 18.54 -4.69 -5.37
N CYS A 53 17.51 -3.90 -5.52
CA CYS A 53 17.51 -2.46 -5.26
C CYS A 53 16.88 -2.23 -3.88
N GLY A 54 17.66 -1.77 -2.92
CA GLY A 54 17.18 -1.26 -1.65
C GLY A 54 16.33 -0.01 -1.86
N GLY A 55 15.09 -0.17 -2.26
CA GLY A 55 14.14 0.93 -2.41
C GLY A 55 13.37 1.17 -1.13
N LEU A 56 13.00 2.42 -0.86
CA LEU A 56 12.15 2.80 0.28
C LEU A 56 10.69 2.32 0.12
N ARG A 57 10.31 1.84 -1.07
CA ARG A 57 8.94 1.38 -1.38
C ARG A 57 8.39 0.32 -0.43
N PRO A 58 9.10 -0.76 -0.10
CA PRO A 58 8.59 -1.77 0.83
C PRO A 58 8.40 -1.20 2.23
N LEU A 59 9.24 -0.25 2.66
CA LEU A 59 9.10 0.44 3.94
C LEU A 59 7.82 1.29 4.00
N PHE A 60 7.50 2.02 2.93
CA PHE A 60 6.26 2.79 2.85
C PHE A 60 5.02 1.89 2.85
N ALA A 61 5.07 0.77 2.13
CA ALA A 61 3.98 -0.20 2.10
C ALA A 61 3.76 -0.87 3.46
N ALA A 62 4.84 -1.29 4.12
CA ALA A 62 4.80 -1.87 5.47
C ALA A 62 4.32 -0.85 6.51
N GLY A 63 4.81 0.40 6.44
CA GLY A 63 4.39 1.48 7.32
C GLY A 63 2.90 1.81 7.17
N GLY A 64 2.40 1.87 5.92
CA GLY A 64 0.98 2.06 5.64
C GLY A 64 0.12 0.94 6.20
N LEU A 65 0.55 -0.31 6.04
CA LEU A 65 -0.13 -1.47 6.62
C LEU A 65 -0.17 -1.40 8.16
N ALA A 66 0.96 -1.10 8.80
CA ALA A 66 1.04 -0.97 10.26
C ALA A 66 0.09 0.12 10.78
N LEU A 67 0.01 1.27 10.11
CA LEU A 67 -0.89 2.35 10.47
C LEU A 67 -2.36 1.98 10.29
N LEU A 68 -2.72 1.21 9.25
CA LEU A 68 -4.08 0.71 9.06
C LEU A 68 -4.46 -0.26 10.17
N VAL A 69 -3.58 -1.19 10.53
CA VAL A 69 -3.81 -2.14 11.62
C VAL A 69 -3.94 -1.40 12.95
N LEU A 70 -3.08 -0.43 13.22
CA LEU A 70 -3.16 0.42 14.42
C LEU A 70 -4.48 1.20 14.47
N SER A 71 -4.90 1.80 13.34
CA SER A 71 -6.17 2.51 13.25
C SER A 71 -7.37 1.59 13.51
N ALA A 72 -7.35 0.36 12.97
CA ALA A 72 -8.39 -0.63 13.21
C ALA A 72 -8.43 -1.05 14.69
N ALA A 73 -7.26 -1.31 15.29
CA ALA A 73 -7.16 -1.69 16.70
C ALA A 73 -7.69 -0.60 17.65
N LEU A 74 -7.36 0.66 17.37
CA LEU A 74 -7.84 1.81 18.17
C LEU A 74 -9.34 2.08 18.02
N ARG A 75 -9.96 1.61 16.93
CA ARG A 75 -11.41 1.73 16.69
C ARG A 75 -12.21 0.57 17.27
N SER A 76 -11.57 -0.47 17.77
CA SER A 76 -12.26 -1.61 18.37
C SER A 76 -13.08 -1.15 19.56
N PRO A 77 -14.41 -1.43 19.57
CA PRO A 77 -15.30 -1.02 20.67
C PRO A 77 -14.93 -1.62 22.01
N ALA A 78 -14.11 -2.67 22.02
CA ALA A 78 -13.61 -3.31 23.23
C ALA A 78 -12.55 -2.47 23.98
N VAL A 79 -11.93 -1.49 23.31
CA VAL A 79 -10.80 -0.73 23.86
C VAL A 79 -11.21 0.68 24.28
N VAL A 80 -12.14 1.34 23.57
CA VAL A 80 -12.48 2.75 23.84
C VAL A 80 -13.96 3.01 23.53
N GLY A 81 -14.67 3.68 24.45
CA GLY A 81 -16.08 4.06 24.29
C GLY A 81 -16.33 5.18 23.26
N GLY A 82 -15.34 5.56 22.46
CA GLY A 82 -15.42 6.55 21.38
C GLY A 82 -14.22 6.47 20.46
N VAL A 83 -14.33 7.05 19.25
CA VAL A 83 -13.22 7.07 18.29
C VAL A 83 -12.14 8.04 18.78
N PRO A 84 -10.95 7.57 19.18
CA PRO A 84 -9.92 8.45 19.64
C PRO A 84 -9.34 9.27 18.46
N ARG A 85 -8.97 10.51 18.72
CA ARG A 85 -8.31 11.39 17.72
C ARG A 85 -7.07 10.72 17.10
N LEU A 86 -6.41 9.84 17.84
CA LEU A 86 -5.26 9.04 17.38
C LEU A 86 -5.60 8.11 16.21
N SER A 87 -6.83 7.57 16.17
CA SER A 87 -7.27 6.72 15.03
C SER A 87 -7.39 7.52 13.73
N VAL A 88 -7.91 8.75 13.81
CA VAL A 88 -8.04 9.64 12.65
C VAL A 88 -6.66 10.08 12.17
N THR A 89 -5.75 10.46 13.09
CA THR A 89 -4.37 10.81 12.73
C THR A 89 -3.62 9.64 12.09
N ALA A 90 -3.84 8.41 12.53
CA ALA A 90 -3.24 7.23 11.91
C ALA A 90 -3.70 7.03 10.46
N VAL A 91 -4.99 7.24 10.15
CA VAL A 91 -5.50 7.17 8.78
C VAL A 91 -4.93 8.30 7.91
N VAL A 92 -4.87 9.52 8.43
CA VAL A 92 -4.27 10.66 7.71
C VAL A 92 -2.80 10.40 7.40
N LEU A 93 -2.04 9.90 8.37
CA LEU A 93 -0.64 9.56 8.18
C LEU A 93 -0.46 8.44 7.14
N CYS A 94 -1.32 7.43 7.16
CA CYS A 94 -1.36 6.36 6.16
C CYS A 94 -1.61 6.92 4.76
N LEU A 95 -2.58 7.83 4.60
CA LEU A 95 -2.86 8.48 3.32
C LEU A 95 -1.68 9.32 2.83
N LEU A 96 -1.00 10.04 3.72
CA LEU A 96 0.21 10.79 3.39
C LEU A 96 1.35 9.87 2.92
N LEU A 97 1.53 8.71 3.55
CA LEU A 97 2.52 7.72 3.12
C LEU A 97 2.20 7.17 1.73
N TYR A 98 0.94 6.83 1.44
CA TYR A 98 0.54 6.37 0.11
C TYR A 98 0.66 7.48 -0.95
N ALA A 99 0.31 8.72 -0.62
CA ALA A 99 0.49 9.86 -1.51
C ALA A 99 1.98 10.10 -1.80
N GLY A 100 2.84 10.04 -0.78
CA GLY A 100 4.29 10.15 -0.94
C GLY A 100 4.88 9.04 -1.80
N ALA A 101 4.43 7.81 -1.60
CA ALA A 101 4.84 6.67 -2.42
C ALA A 101 4.39 6.81 -3.89
N LEU A 102 3.19 7.35 -4.12
CA LEU A 102 2.67 7.61 -5.46
C LEU A 102 3.47 8.71 -6.16
N VAL A 103 3.70 9.82 -5.49
CA VAL A 103 4.53 10.94 -6.00
C VAL A 103 5.95 10.45 -6.29
N GLY A 104 6.55 9.69 -5.38
CA GLY A 104 7.86 9.09 -5.61
C GLY A 104 7.89 8.16 -6.82
N ALA A 105 6.81 7.40 -7.06
CA ALA A 105 6.69 6.54 -8.24
C ALA A 105 6.55 7.33 -9.54
N LEU A 106 5.91 8.50 -9.50
CA LEU A 106 5.77 9.38 -10.66
C LEU A 106 7.06 10.14 -10.98
N LEU A 107 7.84 10.50 -9.95
CA LEU A 107 9.10 11.24 -10.10
C LEU A 107 10.29 10.35 -10.46
N THR A 108 10.24 9.04 -10.16
CA THR A 108 11.26 8.11 -10.62
C THR A 108 10.97 7.71 -12.06
N PRO A 109 11.81 8.13 -13.04
CA PRO A 109 11.64 7.67 -14.41
C PRO A 109 11.77 6.13 -14.39
N GLN A 110 10.77 5.47 -14.94
CA GLN A 110 10.85 4.03 -15.19
C GLN A 110 12.05 3.83 -16.10
N ARG A 111 13.15 3.30 -15.54
CA ARG A 111 14.21 2.76 -16.39
C ARG A 111 13.53 1.70 -17.25
N PRO A 112 13.54 1.85 -18.59
CA PRO A 112 13.05 0.79 -19.43
C PRO A 112 13.79 -0.47 -18.98
N SER A 113 13.04 -1.49 -18.61
CA SER A 113 13.59 -2.82 -18.43
C SER A 113 14.35 -3.09 -19.71
N LEU A 114 15.69 -3.08 -19.63
CA LEU A 114 16.51 -3.54 -20.72
C LEU A 114 15.95 -4.91 -21.02
N ALA A 115 15.27 -5.01 -22.15
CA ALA A 115 14.77 -6.27 -22.66
C ALA A 115 15.94 -7.25 -22.47
N ARG A 116 15.68 -8.29 -21.66
CA ARG A 116 16.59 -9.43 -21.59
C ARG A 116 16.98 -9.69 -23.02
N PRO A 117 18.28 -9.63 -23.40
CA PRO A 117 18.66 -10.00 -24.72
C PRO A 117 17.97 -11.35 -24.97
N GLU A 118 17.11 -11.41 -25.96
CA GLU A 118 16.66 -12.67 -26.49
C GLU A 118 17.95 -13.47 -26.63
N GLU A 119 18.12 -14.46 -25.77
CA GLU A 119 19.10 -15.50 -25.98
C GLU A 119 18.69 -16.06 -27.33
N THR A 120 19.25 -15.43 -28.35
CA THR A 120 19.30 -15.96 -29.69
C THR A 120 19.82 -17.37 -29.48
N GLU A 121 18.93 -18.30 -29.60
CA GLU A 121 19.19 -19.72 -29.60
C GLU A 121 20.31 -19.94 -30.63
N PRO A 122 21.58 -20.07 -30.19
CA PRO A 122 22.65 -20.33 -31.13
C PRO A 122 22.59 -21.81 -31.45
N GLU A 123 22.38 -22.07 -32.69
CA GLU A 123 22.93 -23.27 -33.31
C GLU A 123 22.44 -24.63 -32.80
N ARG A 124 21.15 -24.91 -32.94
CA ARG A 124 20.75 -26.29 -33.17
C ARG A 124 20.81 -26.72 -34.65
N LEU A 125 21.55 -26.02 -35.49
CA LEU A 125 21.70 -26.34 -36.93
C LEU A 125 23.14 -26.57 -37.36
N ALA A 126 24.01 -26.99 -36.46
CA ALA A 126 25.34 -27.42 -36.81
C ALA A 126 25.62 -28.84 -36.26
N ALA A 127 24.85 -29.80 -36.71
CA ALA A 127 25.26 -31.20 -36.70
C ALA A 127 24.48 -31.95 -37.77
#